data_07d5b0c2ac6f99acd8f16a3191ee2a14
#
_entry.id   07d5b0c2ac6f99acd8f16a3191ee2a14
#
_cell.length_a   1.000
_cell.length_b   1.000
_cell.length_c   1.000
_cell.angle_alpha   90.00
_cell.angle_beta   90.00
_cell.angle_gamma   90.00
#
_symmetry.space_group_name_H-M   'P 1'
#
loop_
_entity.id
_entity.type
_entity.pdbx_description
1 polymer ?
#
loop_
_entity_poly.entity_id
_entity_poly.type
_entity_poly.pdbx_seq_one_letter_code
_entity_poly.pdbx_strand_id
1 'polypeptide(L)' 'MEINTILADMPCSIKSYVIANADMSFTIVLNSTLSYEQNKQSYLHEYAHIINKDHNKKCSVDIIELEAHQE' A
#
# COMPACT_ATOMS: atom_id res chain seq x y z
N MET A 1 -11.13 8.70 -6.66
CA MET A 1 -10.32 7.53 -6.31
C MET A 1 -10.51 7.21 -4.85
N GLU A 2 -10.79 5.95 -4.56
CA GLU A 2 -11.04 5.56 -3.19
C GLU A 2 -9.85 4.83 -2.63
N ILE A 3 -9.45 5.18 -1.41
CA ILE A 3 -8.31 4.55 -0.76
C ILE A 3 -8.75 4.06 0.60
N ASN A 4 -8.60 2.75 0.81
CA ASN A 4 -8.95 2.13 2.08
C ASN A 4 -7.67 1.79 2.82
N THR A 5 -7.75 1.75 4.14
CA THR A 5 -6.59 1.45 4.95
C THR A 5 -6.94 0.36 5.94
N ILE A 6 -6.13 -0.67 6.03
CA ILE A 6 -6.35 -1.73 7.00
C ILE A 6 -5.04 -2.03 7.72
N LEU A 7 -5.17 -2.62 8.90
CA LEU A 7 -4.04 -3.07 9.67
C LEU A 7 -4.01 -4.59 9.64
N ALA A 8 -2.84 -5.15 9.44
CA ALA A 8 -2.70 -6.59 9.39
C ALA A 8 -1.45 -7.01 10.14
N ASP A 9 -1.51 -8.20 10.73
CA ASP A 9 -0.40 -8.74 11.48
C ASP A 9 0.59 -9.33 10.49
N MET A 10 1.79 -8.78 10.42
CA MET A 10 2.79 -9.20 9.46
C MET A 10 4.15 -9.25 10.10
N PRO A 11 5.11 -9.96 9.50
CA PRO A 11 6.48 -9.93 10.02
C PRO A 11 7.02 -8.51 10.03
N CYS A 12 7.90 -8.23 10.96
CA CYS A 12 8.45 -6.88 11.09
C CYS A 12 9.19 -6.40 9.86
N SER A 13 9.63 -7.32 9.03
CA SER A 13 10.36 -6.92 7.83
C SER A 13 9.44 -6.29 6.78
N ILE A 14 8.13 -6.44 6.93
CA ILE A 14 7.18 -5.86 6.00
C ILE A 14 6.50 -4.68 6.68
N LYS A 15 6.71 -3.48 6.15
CA LYS A 15 6.14 -2.30 6.77
C LYS A 15 4.74 -2.00 6.26
N SER A 16 4.55 -2.08 4.97
CA SER A 16 3.26 -1.78 4.37
C SER A 16 3.27 -2.20 2.92
N TYR A 17 2.10 -2.28 2.33
CA TYR A 17 2.00 -2.51 0.90
C TYR A 17 0.64 -2.04 0.42
N VAL A 18 0.46 -1.98 -0.90
CA VAL A 18 -0.75 -1.47 -1.50
C VAL A 18 -1.34 -2.54 -2.42
N ILE A 19 -2.64 -2.70 -2.34
CA ILE A 19 -3.36 -3.60 -3.22
C ILE A 19 -4.19 -2.74 -4.18
N ALA A 20 -4.00 -2.95 -5.47
CA ALA A 20 -4.79 -2.27 -6.47
C ALA A 20 -6.00 -3.14 -6.75
N ASN A 21 -7.18 -2.62 -6.45
CA ASN A 21 -8.41 -3.41 -6.58
C ASN A 21 -9.00 -3.29 -7.96
N ALA A 22 -9.84 -4.26 -8.31
CA ALA A 22 -10.41 -4.31 -9.66
C ALA A 22 -11.32 -3.14 -9.94
N ASP A 23 -11.91 -2.53 -8.91
CA ASP A 23 -12.83 -1.42 -9.10
C ASP A 23 -12.12 -0.08 -9.10
N MET A 24 -10.82 -0.08 -9.30
CA MET A 24 -10.02 1.13 -9.39
C MET A 24 -9.77 1.79 -8.05
N SER A 25 -10.10 1.13 -6.96
CA SER A 25 -9.75 1.65 -5.65
C SER A 25 -8.44 1.01 -5.20
N PHE A 26 -7.90 1.52 -4.11
CA PHE A 26 -6.65 1.00 -3.56
C PHE A 26 -6.83 0.69 -2.09
N THR A 27 -6.10 -0.29 -1.61
CA THR A 27 -6.09 -0.63 -0.19
C THR A 27 -4.65 -0.54 0.29
N ILE A 28 -4.42 0.28 1.31
CA ILE A 28 -3.10 0.38 1.93
C ILE A 28 -3.12 -0.53 3.15
N VAL A 29 -2.22 -1.51 3.17
CA VAL A 29 -2.13 -2.45 4.27
C VAL A 29 -0.94 -2.07 5.12
N LEU A 30 -1.18 -1.81 6.41
CA LEU A 30 -0.14 -1.42 7.34
C LEU A 30 0.10 -2.55 8.33
N ASN A 31 1.31 -2.62 8.84
CA ASN A 31 1.69 -3.68 9.75
C ASN A 31 1.29 -3.31 11.18
N SER A 32 0.34 -4.05 11.72
CA SER A 32 -0.19 -3.73 13.05
C SER A 32 0.82 -3.95 14.16
N THR A 33 1.90 -4.66 13.89
CA THR A 33 2.92 -4.91 14.93
C THR A 33 3.88 -3.74 15.06
N LEU A 34 3.82 -2.75 14.17
CA LEU A 34 4.73 -1.62 14.23
C LEU A 34 4.08 -0.47 14.99
N SER A 35 4.88 0.54 15.33
CA SER A 35 4.37 1.66 16.11
C SER A 35 3.43 2.51 15.26
N TYR A 36 2.64 3.32 15.96
CA TYR A 36 1.72 4.23 15.29
C TYR A 36 2.49 5.19 14.38
N GLU A 37 3.61 5.69 14.87
CA GLU A 37 4.38 6.62 14.07
C GLU A 37 4.95 5.99 12.83
N GLN A 38 5.43 4.76 12.94
CA GLN A 38 5.94 4.06 11.78
C GLN A 38 4.82 3.84 10.77
N ASN A 39 3.65 3.46 11.25
CA ASN A 39 2.52 3.21 10.35
C ASN A 39 2.03 4.49 9.70
N LYS A 40 2.10 5.60 10.43
CA LYS A 40 1.73 6.87 9.85
C LYS A 40 2.65 7.24 8.69
N GLN A 41 3.96 7.04 8.88
CA GLN A 41 4.89 7.33 7.81
C GLN A 41 4.70 6.39 6.64
N SER A 42 4.45 5.12 6.92
CA SER A 42 4.19 4.16 5.85
C SER A 42 2.95 4.54 5.06
N TYR A 43 1.91 4.96 5.75
CA TYR A 43 0.68 5.36 5.10
C TYR A 43 0.92 6.54 4.15
N LEU A 44 1.64 7.55 4.63
CA LEU A 44 1.90 8.72 3.81
C LEU A 44 2.74 8.37 2.59
N HIS A 45 3.69 7.48 2.78
CA HIS A 45 4.54 7.04 1.69
C HIS A 45 3.72 6.32 0.62
N GLU A 46 2.86 5.40 1.02
CA GLU A 46 2.06 4.67 0.06
C GLU A 46 1.03 5.55 -0.60
N TYR A 47 0.47 6.48 0.16
CA TYR A 47 -0.51 7.41 -0.38
C TYR A 47 0.13 8.25 -1.49
N ALA A 48 1.35 8.72 -1.24
CA ALA A 48 2.04 9.51 -2.24
C ALA A 48 2.30 8.70 -3.51
N HIS A 49 2.64 7.43 -3.35
CA HIS A 49 2.84 6.58 -4.50
C HIS A 49 1.56 6.44 -5.32
N ILE A 50 0.44 6.26 -4.65
CA ILE A 50 -0.83 6.10 -5.33
C ILE A 50 -1.18 7.35 -6.10
N ILE A 51 -1.03 8.50 -5.47
CA ILE A 51 -1.37 9.77 -6.10
C ILE A 51 -0.48 10.01 -7.32
N ASN A 52 0.80 9.76 -7.17
CA ASN A 52 1.71 10.01 -8.28
C ASN A 52 1.48 9.07 -9.43
N LYS A 53 1.04 7.86 -9.15
CA LYS A 53 0.82 6.92 -10.19
C LYS A 53 -0.34 7.24 -11.04
N ASP A 54 -1.33 7.86 -10.48
CA ASP A 54 -2.44 8.28 -11.26
C ASP A 54 -2.01 9.13 -12.41
N HIS A 55 -0.94 9.88 -12.24
CA HIS A 55 -0.53 10.81 -13.27
C HIS A 55 0.42 10.19 -14.26
N ASN A 56 1.26 9.31 -13.79
CA ASN A 56 2.29 8.83 -14.63
C ASN A 56 2.01 7.59 -15.33
N LYS A 57 1.03 6.83 -15.00
CA LYS A 57 0.74 5.59 -15.58
C LYS A 57 1.81 4.58 -15.41
N LYS A 58 2.86 4.88 -14.73
CA LYS A 58 3.87 3.92 -14.45
C LYS A 58 3.53 3.29 -13.18
N CYS A 59 3.34 2.03 -13.18
CA CYS A 59 3.01 1.34 -11.97
C CYS A 59 4.19 1.33 -11.05
N SER A 60 3.96 1.43 -9.78
CA SER A 60 5.04 1.31 -8.86
C SER A 60 5.40 -0.15 -8.78
N VAL A 61 6.64 -0.38 -8.53
CA VAL A 61 7.13 -1.72 -8.38
C VAL A 61 6.39 -2.40 -7.25
N ASP A 62 6.09 -1.66 -6.19
CA ASP A 62 5.40 -2.22 -5.03
C ASP A 62 4.05 -2.78 -5.41
N ILE A 63 3.28 -2.04 -6.18
CA ILE A 63 1.96 -2.49 -6.56
C ILE A 63 2.03 -3.69 -7.47
N ILE A 64 2.95 -3.65 -8.42
CA ILE A 64 3.09 -4.73 -9.36
C ILE A 64 3.52 -6.00 -8.66
N GLU A 65 4.47 -5.89 -7.77
CA GLU A 65 4.95 -7.06 -7.07
C GLU A 65 3.86 -7.68 -6.24
N LEU A 66 3.05 -6.85 -5.63
CA LEU A 66 2.00 -7.37 -4.81
C LEU A 66 1.00 -8.14 -5.61
N GLU A 67 0.64 -7.64 -6.76
CA GLU A 67 -0.30 -8.34 -7.61
C GLU A 67 0.26 -9.68 -8.06
N ALA A 68 1.53 -9.72 -8.38
CA ALA A 68 2.13 -10.96 -8.79
C ALA A 68 2.14 -11.97 -7.67
N HIS A 69 2.33 -11.50 -6.45
CA HIS A 69 2.37 -12.40 -5.31
C HIS A 69 1.02 -12.94 -4.95
N GLN A 70 -0.02 -12.29 -5.37
CA GLN A 70 -1.34 -12.72 -5.01
C GLN A 70 -1.87 -13.80 -5.89
N GLU A 71 -1.20 -14.15 -6.90
CA GLU A 71 -1.66 -15.21 -7.72
C GLU A 71 -1.33 -16.53 -7.19
#